data_b8c41e6110e40603499db6bedce9b5d4
#
_entry.id   b8c41e6110e40603499db6bedce9b5d4
#
_cell.length_a   1.000
_cell.length_b   1.000
_cell.length_c   1.000
_cell.angle_alpha   90.00
_cell.angle_beta   90.00
_cell.angle_gamma   90.00
#
_symmetry.space_group_name_H-M   'P 1'
#
loop_
_entity.id
_entity.type
_entity.pdbx_description
1 polymer ?
#
loop_
_entity_poly.entity_id
_entity_poly.type
_entity_poly.pdbx_seq_one_letter_code
_entity_poly.pdbx_strand_id
1 'polypeptide(L)'
;LVRVIQGSVIDVAVDIRKESVTYGQHFSIKLSEENKKMFWIPPGFAHGFASLENNTIFTYKCTEIYNKESERVLLWNDADLNINWGVEKPLVSEKDMNAICFQHFTSAF
;
A
#
# COMPACT_ATOMS: atom_id res chain seq x y z
N LEU A 1 10.72 0.40 -4.54
CA LEU A 1 11.53 0.31 -3.33
C LEU A 1 11.17 1.45 -2.39
N VAL A 2 10.79 1.11 -1.16
CA VAL A 2 10.35 2.10 -0.16
C VAL A 2 11.17 1.98 1.11
N ARG A 3 11.35 3.11 1.78
CA ARG A 3 12.01 3.16 3.09
C ARG A 3 11.57 4.40 3.88
N VAL A 4 11.72 4.34 5.20
CA VAL A 4 11.48 5.46 6.10
C VAL A 4 12.81 6.06 6.54
N ILE A 5 12.94 7.37 6.37
CA ILE A 5 14.12 8.12 6.82
C ILE A 5 13.92 8.61 8.24
N GLN A 6 12.71 9.04 8.58
CA GLN A 6 12.35 9.54 9.90
C GLN A 6 10.94 9.06 10.25
N GLY A 7 10.73 8.62 11.49
CA GLY A 7 9.45 8.13 11.96
C GLY A 7 9.20 6.67 11.64
N SER A 8 7.94 6.30 11.44
CA SER A 8 7.55 4.93 11.14
C SER A 8 6.24 4.85 10.36
N VAL A 9 6.11 3.79 9.56
CA VAL A 9 4.89 3.48 8.81
C VAL A 9 4.59 1.98 8.91
N ILE A 10 3.32 1.62 8.74
CA ILE A 10 2.93 0.27 8.33
C ILE A 10 2.79 0.30 6.82
N ASP A 11 3.56 -0.52 6.13
CA ASP A 11 3.53 -0.62 4.68
C ASP A 11 2.88 -1.94 4.29
N VAL A 12 2.01 -1.90 3.29
CA VAL A 12 1.20 -3.05 2.90
C VAL A 12 1.28 -3.26 1.41
N ALA A 13 1.52 -4.50 1.00
CA ALA A 13 1.46 -4.94 -0.39
C ALA A 13 0.36 -5.99 -0.54
N VAL A 14 -0.48 -5.85 -1.55
CA VAL A 14 -1.58 -6.78 -1.86
C VAL A 14 -1.30 -7.42 -3.20
N ASP A 15 -1.34 -8.75 -3.26
CA ASP A 15 -1.18 -9.48 -4.52
C ASP A 15 -2.42 -9.30 -5.39
N ILE A 16 -2.26 -8.63 -6.53
CA ILE A 16 -3.33 -8.41 -7.50
C ILE A 16 -3.10 -9.14 -8.83
N ARG A 17 -2.20 -10.13 -8.83
CA ARG A 17 -1.98 -11.00 -10.00
C ARG A 17 -3.10 -12.03 -10.06
N LYS A 18 -3.97 -11.93 -11.06
CA LYS A 18 -5.22 -12.72 -11.16
C LYS A 18 -5.03 -14.22 -11.06
N GLU A 19 -3.93 -14.76 -11.56
CA GLU A 19 -3.67 -16.20 -11.58
C GLU A 19 -2.75 -16.67 -10.46
N SER A 20 -2.35 -15.78 -9.56
CA SER A 20 -1.52 -16.14 -8.42
C SER A 20 -2.34 -16.91 -7.37
N VAL A 21 -1.71 -17.91 -6.75
CA VAL A 21 -2.31 -18.63 -5.63
C VAL A 21 -2.53 -17.74 -4.41
N THR A 22 -1.82 -16.60 -4.34
CA THR A 22 -1.96 -15.63 -3.25
C THR A 22 -2.77 -14.39 -3.65
N TYR A 23 -3.50 -14.44 -4.76
CA TYR A 23 -4.34 -13.33 -5.20
C TYR A 23 -5.28 -12.88 -4.08
N GLY A 24 -5.26 -11.57 -3.80
CA GLY A 24 -6.07 -10.98 -2.74
C GLY A 24 -5.46 -11.05 -1.34
N GLN A 25 -4.36 -11.76 -1.17
CA GLN A 25 -3.65 -11.78 0.11
C GLN A 25 -2.72 -10.58 0.22
N HIS A 26 -2.44 -10.17 1.44
CA HIS A 26 -1.59 -9.03 1.70
C HIS A 26 -0.46 -9.37 2.66
N PHE A 27 0.61 -8.59 2.57
CA PHE A 27 1.75 -8.63 3.47
C PHE A 27 1.95 -7.24 4.07
N SER A 28 2.08 -7.16 5.39
CA SER A 28 2.28 -5.91 6.12
C SER A 28 3.63 -5.93 6.82
N ILE A 29 4.32 -4.81 6.79
CA ILE A 29 5.61 -4.67 7.48
C ILE A 29 5.73 -3.27 8.07
N LYS A 30 6.29 -3.18 9.27
CA LYS A 30 6.65 -1.89 9.86
C LYS A 30 8.00 -1.46 9.32
N LEU A 31 8.06 -0.25 8.77
CA LEU A 31 9.29 0.40 8.34
C LEU A 31 9.55 1.60 9.25
N SER A 32 10.77 1.76 9.73
CA SER A 32 11.11 2.86 10.62
C SER A 32 12.57 3.29 10.43
N GLU A 33 12.90 4.48 10.93
CA GLU A 33 14.29 4.93 10.98
C GLU A 33 15.15 4.03 11.87
N GLU A 34 14.55 3.40 12.88
CA GLU A 34 15.23 2.53 13.82
C GLU A 34 15.56 1.17 13.21
N ASN A 35 14.60 0.53 12.54
CA ASN A 35 14.82 -0.80 11.97
C ASN A 35 15.53 -0.76 10.62
N LYS A 36 15.56 0.38 9.94
CA LYS A 36 16.27 0.61 8.67
C LYS A 36 15.89 -0.36 7.57
N LYS A 37 14.71 -0.97 7.65
CA LYS A 37 14.24 -1.91 6.64
C LYS A 37 13.81 -1.18 5.37
N MET A 38 14.03 -1.83 4.26
CA MET A 38 13.51 -1.41 2.96
C MET A 38 12.55 -2.47 2.47
N PHE A 39 11.56 -2.05 1.68
CA PHE A 39 10.56 -2.95 1.15
C PHE A 39 10.51 -2.83 -0.36
N TRP A 40 10.73 -3.94 -1.06
CA TRP A 40 10.62 -4.02 -2.50
C TRP A 40 9.24 -4.53 -2.87
N ILE A 41 8.51 -3.74 -3.67
CA ILE A 41 7.17 -4.08 -4.13
C ILE A 41 7.23 -4.28 -5.65
N PRO A 42 7.20 -5.54 -6.12
CA PRO A 42 7.30 -5.81 -7.56
C PRO A 42 6.01 -5.44 -8.29
N PRO A 43 6.05 -5.37 -9.65
CA PRO A 43 4.84 -5.26 -10.44
C PRO A 43 3.86 -6.39 -10.11
N GLY A 44 2.57 -6.10 -10.17
CA GLY A 44 1.53 -7.07 -9.82
C GLY A 44 1.07 -6.99 -8.37
N PHE A 45 1.56 -6.01 -7.61
CA PHE A 45 1.13 -5.77 -6.24
C PHE A 45 0.59 -4.35 -6.10
N ALA A 46 -0.55 -4.21 -5.43
CA ALA A 46 -1.02 -2.92 -4.94
C ALA A 46 -0.25 -2.56 -3.69
N HIS A 47 -0.07 -1.27 -3.44
CA HIS A 47 0.75 -0.77 -2.35
C HIS A 47 0.03 0.35 -1.61
N GLY A 48 0.18 0.36 -0.30
CA GLY A 48 -0.29 1.45 0.55
C GLY A 48 0.50 1.51 1.85
N PHE A 49 0.37 2.61 2.54
CA PHE A 49 1.02 2.77 3.83
C PHE A 49 0.21 3.66 4.75
N ALA A 50 0.40 3.49 6.06
CA ALA A 50 -0.14 4.36 7.08
C ALA A 50 1.00 4.87 7.97
N SER A 51 1.08 6.19 8.13
CA SER A 51 2.05 6.80 9.03
C SER A 51 1.64 6.56 10.49
N LEU A 52 2.59 6.13 11.30
CA LEU A 52 2.36 5.86 12.73
C LEU A 52 2.82 7.01 13.63
N GLU A 53 3.57 7.96 13.10
CA GLU A 53 4.14 9.08 13.86
C GLU A 53 4.00 10.38 13.09
N ASN A 54 3.99 11.49 13.83
CA ASN A 54 4.06 12.82 13.22
C ASN A 54 5.44 13.04 12.60
N ASN A 55 5.49 13.85 11.54
CA ASN A 55 6.74 14.22 10.86
C ASN A 55 7.49 13.03 10.27
N THR A 56 6.77 11.99 9.85
CA THR A 56 7.37 10.84 9.17
C THR A 56 7.83 11.24 7.77
N ILE A 57 9.07 10.89 7.43
CA ILE A 57 9.64 11.08 6.10
C ILE A 57 9.77 9.71 5.45
N PHE A 58 9.03 9.54 4.37
CA PHE A 58 8.92 8.28 3.63
C PHE A 58 9.41 8.53 2.21
N THR A 59 10.30 7.67 1.72
CA THR A 59 10.84 7.79 0.35
C THR A 59 10.57 6.53 -0.45
N TYR A 60 10.40 6.71 -1.75
CA TYR A 60 10.21 5.58 -2.65
C TYR A 60 10.86 5.86 -4.01
N LYS A 61 11.27 4.78 -4.67
CA LYS A 61 11.79 4.82 -6.03
C LYS A 61 10.92 3.93 -6.91
N CYS A 62 10.43 4.48 -8.01
CA CYS A 62 9.63 3.76 -8.98
C CYS A 62 10.51 3.29 -10.14
N THR A 63 10.19 2.11 -10.68
CA THR A 63 10.87 1.56 -11.85
C THR A 63 10.29 2.10 -13.17
N GLU A 64 9.11 2.71 -13.11
CA GLU A 64 8.40 3.26 -14.27
C GLU A 64 8.06 4.73 -14.04
N ILE A 65 7.88 5.45 -15.15
CA ILE A 65 7.43 6.84 -15.10
C ILE A 65 5.96 6.87 -14.66
N TYR A 66 5.64 7.79 -13.74
CA TYR A 66 4.28 7.99 -13.27
C TYR A 66 3.33 8.35 -14.43
N ASN A 67 2.21 7.64 -14.52
CA ASN A 67 1.16 7.91 -15.50
C ASN A 67 -0.20 7.91 -14.79
N LYS A 68 -0.77 9.10 -14.60
CA LYS A 68 -2.04 9.28 -13.90
C LYS A 68 -3.20 8.52 -14.56
N GLU A 69 -3.19 8.39 -15.88
CA GLU A 69 -4.26 7.69 -16.60
C GLU A 69 -4.26 6.18 -16.34
N SER A 70 -3.11 5.64 -16.02
CA SER A 70 -2.95 4.22 -15.67
C SER A 70 -3.14 3.94 -14.19
N GLU A 71 -3.30 4.97 -13.37
CA GLU A 71 -3.43 4.83 -11.92
C GLU A 71 -4.77 4.19 -11.55
N ARG A 72 -4.72 3.24 -10.61
CA ARG A 72 -5.89 2.58 -10.02
C ARG A 72 -5.71 2.56 -8.52
N VAL A 73 -6.82 2.59 -7.79
CA VAL A 73 -6.80 2.63 -6.32
C VAL A 73 -7.79 1.62 -5.77
N LEU A 74 -7.32 0.75 -4.88
CA LEU A 74 -8.16 -0.17 -4.11
C LEU A 74 -8.60 0.49 -2.82
N LEU A 75 -9.79 0.15 -2.35
CA LEU A 75 -10.31 0.68 -1.09
C LEU A 75 -9.47 0.18 0.08
N TRP A 76 -8.93 1.10 0.88
CA TRP A 76 -8.01 0.80 1.98
C TRP A 76 -8.64 -0.04 3.10
N ASN A 77 -9.92 0.15 3.37
CA ASN A 77 -10.66 -0.56 4.42
C ASN A 77 -11.58 -1.63 3.87
N ASP A 78 -11.26 -2.20 2.72
CA ASP A 78 -12.05 -3.25 2.09
C ASP A 78 -12.17 -4.45 3.02
N ALA A 79 -13.41 -4.95 3.20
CA ALA A 79 -13.69 -6.06 4.10
C ALA A 79 -13.08 -7.39 3.62
N ASP A 80 -13.01 -7.60 2.31
CA ASP A 80 -12.43 -8.81 1.73
C ASP A 80 -10.91 -8.84 1.87
N LEU A 81 -10.25 -7.68 1.79
CA LEU A 81 -8.81 -7.56 2.00
C LEU A 81 -8.45 -7.63 3.48
N ASN A 82 -9.30 -7.09 4.34
CA ASN A 82 -9.16 -7.15 5.80
C ASN A 82 -7.77 -6.72 6.31
N ILE A 83 -7.28 -5.59 5.82
CA ILE A 83 -5.95 -5.08 6.18
C ILE A 83 -6.00 -4.35 7.51
N ASN A 84 -5.09 -4.70 8.43
CA ASN A 84 -4.90 -3.97 9.68
C ASN A 84 -3.82 -2.90 9.49
N TRP A 85 -4.24 -1.64 9.46
CA TRP A 85 -3.34 -0.52 9.23
C TRP A 85 -2.65 -0.01 10.51
N GLY A 86 -3.01 -0.57 11.66
CA GLY A 86 -2.38 -0.19 12.94
C GLY A 86 -2.80 1.16 13.49
N VAL A 87 -3.81 1.79 12.91
CA VAL A 87 -4.36 3.08 13.39
C VAL A 87 -5.88 2.98 13.47
N GLU A 88 -6.46 3.60 14.52
CA GLU A 88 -7.90 3.53 14.76
C GLU A 88 -8.68 4.52 13.90
N LYS A 89 -8.18 5.75 13.76
CA LYS A 89 -8.86 6.82 13.04
C LYS A 89 -7.89 7.46 12.04
N PRO A 90 -7.61 6.77 10.92
CA PRO A 90 -6.68 7.31 9.93
C PRO A 90 -7.27 8.51 9.21
N LEU A 91 -6.41 9.46 8.91
CA LEU A 91 -6.73 10.55 7.99
C LEU A 91 -6.43 10.05 6.57
N VAL A 92 -7.44 9.94 5.74
CA VAL A 92 -7.35 9.33 4.42
C VAL A 92 -7.63 10.38 3.34
N SER A 93 -6.88 10.34 2.24
CA SER A 93 -7.11 11.23 1.11
C SER A 93 -8.49 10.98 0.49
N GLU A 94 -9.07 12.00 -0.16
CA GLU A 94 -10.35 11.86 -0.83
C GLU A 94 -10.31 10.76 -1.90
N LYS A 95 -9.23 10.69 -2.65
CA LYS A 95 -9.01 9.65 -3.66
C LYS A 95 -9.08 8.25 -3.05
N ASP A 96 -8.44 8.03 -1.92
CA ASP A 96 -8.42 6.74 -1.25
C ASP A 96 -9.75 6.40 -0.59
N MET A 97 -10.50 7.40 -0.11
CA MET A 97 -11.83 7.18 0.47
C MET A 97 -12.85 6.75 -0.59
N ASN A 98 -12.70 7.20 -1.81
CA ASN A 98 -13.63 6.93 -2.92
C ASN A 98 -13.12 5.83 -3.85
N ALA A 99 -12.18 5.02 -3.40
CA ALA A 99 -11.59 3.94 -4.19
C ALA A 99 -12.55 2.77 -4.38
N ILE A 100 -12.24 1.93 -5.37
CA ILE A 100 -13.05 0.77 -5.74
C ILE A 100 -12.79 -0.36 -4.74
N CYS A 101 -13.87 -1.04 -4.25
CA CYS A 101 -13.71 -2.21 -3.40
C CYS A 101 -13.15 -3.39 -4.22
N PHE A 102 -12.53 -4.33 -3.52
CA PHE A 102 -11.83 -5.46 -4.15
C PHE A 102 -12.73 -6.31 -5.03
N GLN A 103 -13.99 -6.52 -4.64
CA GLN A 103 -14.95 -7.30 -5.42
C GLN A 103 -15.20 -6.73 -6.82
N HIS A 104 -15.13 -5.40 -6.97
CA HIS A 104 -15.40 -4.72 -8.23
C HIS A 104 -14.12 -4.31 -8.95
N PHE A 105 -12.95 -4.64 -8.38
CA PHE A 105 -11.67 -4.29 -8.97
C PHE A 105 -11.28 -5.30 -10.05
N THR A 106 -10.88 -4.79 -11.20
CA THR A 106 -10.34 -5.61 -12.29
C THR A 106 -8.85 -5.35 -12.40
N SER A 107 -8.06 -6.37 -12.11
CA SER A 107 -6.61 -6.28 -12.17
C SER A 107 -6.10 -6.27 -13.62
N ALA A 108 -5.05 -5.48 -13.88
CA ALA A 108 -4.32 -5.49 -15.14
C ALA A 108 -3.23 -6.58 -15.16
N PHE A 109 -3.04 -7.30 -14.05
CA PHE A 109 -1.98 -8.30 -13.91
C PHE A 109 -2.50 -9.75 -13.77
#